data_fb4f7faa7a9d931a3a2b7624fd49a81b
#
_entry.id   fb4f7faa7a9d931a3a2b7624fd49a81b
#
_cell.length_a   1.000
_cell.length_b   1.000
_cell.length_c   1.000
_cell.angle_alpha   90.00
_cell.angle_beta   90.00
_cell.angle_gamma   90.00
#
_symmetry.space_group_name_H-M   'P 1'
#
loop_
_entity.id
_entity.type
_entity.pdbx_description
1 polymer ?
#
loop_
_entity_poly.entity_id
_entity_poly.type
_entity_poly.pdbx_seq_one_letter_code
_entity_poly.pdbx_strand_id
1 'polypeptide(L)'
;MNYTENVIVPERTLLVSLDTGEYDAEESLRELWELAKSGGAEPIATMMQKRPSPETATCVGSGMVEEIRNFCENNEIELIIFDRELTPTQIRNLENATDVRVVDRTMLILDIFAQRAQSRAGKVQVEAAQLKYLLPRLTGKGTALSRLGGGIGTRGPGETKLETDRRHIRRRIEALREQLKKMEVGRHETQRRREKDGTVTVALVGYTNAGKSTLMNLLTQAGVLAEDKLFATLDPTARALKLPGGKTVMLIDTVGLVRRLPHHLVEAFRSTLEQAATADIILNVCDASSPEARTHLDVTNEILQSLGCGDRPVIPVLNKWDLVGDADSALHLTGAVRISALKNEGIPALLQAIEDNLPVKPVDVTALLPFAKTGIAAQLRKAGALVSEEYVPEGLLIHARVEPREMALIKPYIVENNSESENV
;
A
#
# COMPACT_ATOMS: atom_id res chain seq x y z
N MET A 1 40.48 2.07 -9.73
CA MET A 1 39.72 0.83 -9.49
C MET A 1 38.41 0.98 -10.23
N ASN A 2 38.26 0.28 -11.35
CA ASN A 2 37.04 0.30 -12.16
C ASN A 2 35.98 -0.51 -11.39
N TYR A 3 34.97 0.17 -10.86
CA TYR A 3 33.72 -0.49 -10.47
C TYR A 3 33.03 -0.95 -11.76
N THR A 4 33.12 -2.22 -12.09
CA THR A 4 32.20 -2.85 -13.03
C THR A 4 30.84 -2.80 -12.37
N GLU A 5 29.94 -1.92 -12.84
CA GLU A 5 28.52 -2.02 -12.58
C GLU A 5 28.11 -3.45 -13.00
N ASN A 6 27.71 -4.27 -12.03
CA ASN A 6 27.05 -5.52 -12.32
C ASN A 6 25.72 -5.16 -13.02
N VAL A 7 25.73 -5.18 -14.33
CA VAL A 7 24.50 -5.11 -15.13
C VAL A 7 23.73 -6.39 -14.77
N ILE A 8 22.71 -6.25 -13.94
CA ILE A 8 21.78 -7.35 -13.65
C ILE A 8 20.99 -7.58 -14.94
N VAL A 9 21.32 -8.62 -15.66
CA VAL A 9 20.56 -9.06 -16.84
C VAL A 9 19.25 -9.65 -16.32
N PRO A 10 18.08 -9.15 -16.77
CA PRO A 10 16.79 -9.70 -16.36
C PRO A 10 16.68 -11.19 -16.71
N GLU A 11 16.19 -12.02 -15.78
CA GLU A 11 15.99 -13.46 -16.02
C GLU A 11 14.84 -13.67 -17.02
N ARG A 12 15.10 -14.40 -18.10
CA ARG A 12 14.08 -14.77 -19.11
C ARG A 12 13.06 -15.70 -18.45
N THR A 13 11.79 -15.29 -18.47
CA THR A 13 10.77 -15.87 -17.59
C THR A 13 9.56 -16.38 -18.36
N LEU A 14 9.12 -17.59 -18.02
CA LEU A 14 7.84 -18.15 -18.45
C LEU A 14 6.81 -18.02 -17.32
N LEU A 15 5.62 -17.48 -17.64
CA LEU A 15 4.51 -17.36 -16.71
C LEU A 15 3.50 -18.48 -16.95
N VAL A 16 3.09 -19.18 -15.89
CA VAL A 16 2.19 -20.32 -15.97
C VAL A 16 0.98 -20.12 -15.08
N SER A 17 -0.23 -20.31 -15.64
CA SER A 17 -1.48 -20.26 -14.88
C SER A 17 -2.28 -21.54 -15.05
N LEU A 18 -3.05 -21.86 -14.01
CA LEU A 18 -4.05 -22.91 -14.01
C LEU A 18 -5.43 -22.27 -13.88
N ASP A 19 -6.23 -22.35 -14.94
CA ASP A 19 -7.63 -21.92 -14.93
C ASP A 19 -8.49 -23.04 -14.29
N THR A 20 -8.99 -22.78 -13.09
CA THR A 20 -9.93 -23.65 -12.37
C THR A 20 -11.37 -23.14 -12.43
N GLY A 21 -11.60 -21.99 -13.10
CA GLY A 21 -12.89 -21.32 -13.13
C GLY A 21 -13.24 -20.55 -11.85
N GLU A 22 -12.32 -20.47 -10.88
CA GLU A 22 -12.52 -19.72 -9.63
C GLU A 22 -12.40 -18.20 -9.84
N TYR A 23 -11.66 -17.80 -10.88
CA TYR A 23 -11.38 -16.40 -11.20
C TYR A 23 -11.00 -16.27 -12.68
N ASP A 24 -10.95 -15.06 -13.21
CA ASP A 24 -10.45 -14.78 -14.54
C ASP A 24 -8.94 -15.01 -14.62
N ALA A 25 -8.55 -16.15 -15.19
CA ALA A 25 -7.15 -16.57 -15.28
C ALA A 25 -6.34 -15.76 -16.31
N GLU A 26 -6.98 -15.25 -17.36
CA GLU A 26 -6.32 -14.41 -18.38
C GLU A 26 -5.91 -13.08 -17.77
N GLU A 27 -6.84 -12.45 -17.04
CA GLU A 27 -6.57 -11.19 -16.37
C GLU A 27 -5.53 -11.36 -15.25
N SER A 28 -5.59 -12.47 -14.53
CA SER A 28 -4.59 -12.79 -13.52
C SER A 28 -3.19 -12.97 -14.11
N LEU A 29 -3.08 -13.55 -15.31
CA LEU A 29 -1.82 -13.64 -16.05
C LEU A 29 -1.30 -12.27 -16.52
N ARG A 30 -2.19 -11.35 -16.94
CA ARG A 30 -1.79 -9.96 -17.26
C ARG A 30 -1.22 -9.26 -16.06
N GLU A 31 -1.85 -9.40 -14.88
CA GLU A 31 -1.31 -8.84 -13.64
C GLU A 31 0.02 -9.51 -13.26
N LEU A 32 0.14 -10.84 -13.40
CA LEU A 32 1.39 -11.56 -13.13
C LEU A 32 2.53 -11.09 -14.03
N TRP A 33 2.23 -10.76 -15.28
CA TRP A 33 3.19 -10.19 -16.23
C TRP A 33 3.79 -8.87 -15.73
N GLU A 34 2.94 -7.97 -15.26
CA GLU A 34 3.40 -6.69 -14.70
C GLU A 34 4.10 -6.86 -13.33
N LEU A 35 3.67 -7.85 -12.52
CA LEU A 35 4.39 -8.22 -11.29
C LEU A 35 5.80 -8.74 -11.61
N ALA A 36 5.95 -9.62 -12.59
CA ALA A 36 7.24 -10.15 -12.99
C ALA A 36 8.20 -9.05 -13.44
N LYS A 37 7.75 -8.12 -14.30
CA LYS A 37 8.53 -6.94 -14.69
C LYS A 37 8.91 -6.07 -13.48
N SER A 38 7.98 -5.87 -12.54
CA SER A 38 8.23 -5.08 -11.33
C SER A 38 9.26 -5.75 -10.42
N GLY A 39 9.35 -7.08 -10.46
CA GLY A 39 10.36 -7.89 -9.79
C GLY A 39 11.72 -7.94 -10.49
N GLY A 40 11.84 -7.33 -11.68
CA GLY A 40 13.06 -7.30 -12.47
C GLY A 40 13.26 -8.51 -13.38
N ALA A 41 12.24 -9.34 -13.58
CA ALA A 41 12.24 -10.42 -14.55
C ALA A 41 11.87 -9.92 -15.96
N GLU A 42 12.22 -10.69 -17.00
CA GLU A 42 11.83 -10.46 -18.39
C GLU A 42 10.83 -11.54 -18.83
N PRO A 43 9.50 -11.28 -18.71
CA PRO A 43 8.49 -12.22 -19.17
C PRO A 43 8.57 -12.40 -20.70
N ILE A 44 8.75 -13.64 -21.16
CA ILE A 44 8.86 -13.99 -22.59
C ILE A 44 7.53 -14.50 -23.12
N ALA A 45 6.85 -15.34 -22.33
CA ALA A 45 5.60 -15.97 -22.75
C ALA A 45 4.71 -16.30 -21.55
N THR A 46 3.45 -16.61 -21.85
CA THR A 46 2.47 -17.14 -20.90
C THR A 46 1.97 -18.50 -21.37
N MET A 47 1.75 -19.40 -20.43
CA MET A 47 1.07 -20.67 -20.67
C MET A 47 -0.08 -20.85 -19.70
N MET A 48 -1.22 -21.34 -20.16
CA MET A 48 -2.40 -21.57 -19.34
C MET A 48 -2.98 -22.94 -19.62
N GLN A 49 -3.34 -23.64 -18.54
CA GLN A 49 -4.07 -24.91 -18.63
C GLN A 49 -5.40 -24.80 -17.93
N LYS A 50 -6.48 -25.27 -18.58
CA LYS A 50 -7.81 -25.34 -17.95
C LYS A 50 -8.03 -26.71 -17.33
N ARG A 51 -8.32 -26.74 -16.02
CA ARG A 51 -8.60 -27.97 -15.26
C ARG A 51 -9.51 -27.66 -14.07
N PRO A 52 -10.34 -28.62 -13.63
CA PRO A 52 -11.23 -28.42 -12.49
C PRO A 52 -10.48 -28.30 -11.14
N SER A 53 -9.25 -28.82 -11.05
CA SER A 53 -8.43 -28.77 -9.85
C SER A 53 -6.95 -28.92 -10.15
N PRO A 54 -6.05 -28.40 -9.29
CA PRO A 54 -4.61 -28.58 -9.44
C PRO A 54 -4.18 -30.04 -9.21
N GLU A 55 -3.18 -30.48 -9.98
CA GLU A 55 -2.52 -31.77 -9.73
C GLU A 55 -1.70 -31.71 -8.44
N THR A 56 -1.79 -32.77 -7.66
CA THR A 56 -1.11 -32.84 -6.37
C THR A 56 0.42 -32.79 -6.53
N ALA A 57 0.95 -33.40 -7.60
CA ALA A 57 2.39 -33.52 -7.81
C ALA A 57 3.04 -32.28 -8.45
N THR A 58 2.37 -31.62 -9.39
CA THR A 58 2.95 -30.61 -10.28
C THR A 58 2.07 -29.38 -10.51
N CYS A 59 0.93 -29.28 -9.83
CA CYS A 59 -0.08 -28.23 -10.07
C CYS A 59 -0.78 -28.35 -11.43
N VAL A 60 -0.03 -28.53 -12.51
CA VAL A 60 -0.51 -28.75 -13.89
C VAL A 60 -0.36 -30.20 -14.31
N GLY A 61 -1.06 -30.63 -15.34
CA GLY A 61 -0.98 -32.00 -15.85
C GLY A 61 0.38 -32.34 -16.48
N SER A 62 0.70 -33.63 -16.59
CA SER A 62 1.98 -34.12 -17.11
C SER A 62 2.29 -33.66 -18.54
N GLY A 63 1.30 -33.60 -19.44
CA GLY A 63 1.47 -33.06 -20.79
C GLY A 63 1.90 -31.59 -20.77
N MET A 64 1.28 -30.75 -19.89
CA MET A 64 1.68 -29.38 -19.73
C MET A 64 3.09 -29.22 -19.16
N VAL A 65 3.51 -30.12 -18.25
CA VAL A 65 4.89 -30.12 -17.72
C VAL A 65 5.89 -30.38 -18.85
N GLU A 66 5.57 -31.29 -19.78
CA GLU A 66 6.41 -31.58 -20.93
C GLU A 66 6.46 -30.40 -21.92
N GLU A 67 5.34 -29.74 -22.18
CA GLU A 67 5.27 -28.51 -22.98
C GLU A 67 6.12 -27.40 -22.37
N ILE A 68 6.02 -27.19 -21.04
CA ILE A 68 6.82 -26.21 -20.30
C ILE A 68 8.32 -26.56 -20.47
N ARG A 69 8.72 -27.79 -20.25
CA ARG A 69 10.11 -28.21 -20.40
C ARG A 69 10.64 -27.91 -21.81
N ASN A 70 9.92 -28.36 -22.85
CA ASN A 70 10.32 -28.14 -24.24
C ASN A 70 10.40 -26.63 -24.57
N PHE A 71 9.48 -25.83 -24.04
CA PHE A 71 9.50 -24.38 -24.23
C PHE A 71 10.71 -23.73 -23.53
N CYS A 72 11.03 -24.15 -22.32
CA CYS A 72 12.19 -23.64 -21.57
C CYS A 72 13.50 -23.94 -22.30
N GLU A 73 13.68 -25.16 -22.77
CA GLU A 73 14.87 -25.57 -23.51
C GLU A 73 15.04 -24.77 -24.83
N ASN A 74 13.95 -24.56 -25.58
CA ASN A 74 13.98 -23.85 -26.87
C ASN A 74 14.13 -22.34 -26.77
N ASN A 75 13.79 -21.74 -25.62
CA ASN A 75 13.76 -20.29 -25.45
C ASN A 75 14.71 -19.76 -24.35
N GLU A 76 15.61 -20.60 -23.85
CA GLU A 76 16.61 -20.25 -22.83
C GLU A 76 15.93 -19.59 -21.60
N ILE A 77 14.84 -20.21 -21.12
CA ILE A 77 14.11 -19.73 -19.94
C ILE A 77 14.89 -20.07 -18.67
N GLU A 78 15.11 -19.07 -17.82
CA GLU A 78 15.87 -19.19 -16.57
C GLU A 78 14.97 -19.26 -15.33
N LEU A 79 13.70 -18.81 -15.48
CA LEU A 79 12.73 -18.73 -14.39
C LEU A 79 11.33 -19.10 -14.88
N ILE A 80 10.62 -19.91 -14.09
CA ILE A 80 9.19 -20.16 -14.27
C ILE A 80 8.43 -19.56 -13.09
N ILE A 81 7.38 -18.77 -13.36
CA ILE A 81 6.53 -18.19 -12.32
C ILE A 81 5.11 -18.72 -12.46
N PHE A 82 4.60 -19.35 -11.41
CA PHE A 82 3.22 -19.83 -11.33
C PHE A 82 2.29 -18.80 -10.72
N ASP A 83 1.11 -18.60 -11.32
CA ASP A 83 0.09 -17.65 -10.89
C ASP A 83 -0.74 -18.13 -9.69
N ARG A 84 -0.27 -19.09 -8.95
CA ARG A 84 -0.87 -19.53 -7.68
C ARG A 84 0.21 -20.05 -6.73
N GLU A 85 -0.15 -20.13 -5.45
CA GLU A 85 0.76 -20.67 -4.45
C GLU A 85 1.01 -22.17 -4.72
N LEU A 86 2.28 -22.57 -4.69
CA LEU A 86 2.71 -23.94 -4.89
C LEU A 86 3.14 -24.58 -3.56
N THR A 87 2.86 -25.89 -3.44
CA THR A 87 3.43 -26.67 -2.34
C THR A 87 4.94 -26.92 -2.57
N PRO A 88 5.71 -27.18 -1.50
CA PRO A 88 7.15 -27.51 -1.63
C PRO A 88 7.42 -28.71 -2.55
N THR A 89 6.51 -29.67 -2.56
CA THR A 89 6.59 -30.86 -3.42
C THR A 89 6.37 -30.50 -4.89
N GLN A 90 5.40 -29.65 -5.19
CA GLN A 90 5.13 -29.18 -6.55
C GLN A 90 6.33 -28.42 -7.11
N ILE A 91 6.89 -27.47 -6.36
CA ILE A 91 8.07 -26.71 -6.78
C ILE A 91 9.21 -27.68 -7.12
N ARG A 92 9.56 -28.58 -6.21
CA ARG A 92 10.65 -29.54 -6.43
C ARG A 92 10.40 -30.43 -7.64
N ASN A 93 9.18 -30.92 -7.85
CA ASN A 93 8.86 -31.81 -8.95
C ASN A 93 8.93 -31.06 -10.29
N LEU A 94 8.46 -29.82 -10.34
CA LEU A 94 8.55 -28.95 -11.50
C LEU A 94 10.00 -28.63 -11.84
N GLU A 95 10.82 -28.21 -10.86
CA GLU A 95 12.26 -27.94 -11.06
C GLU A 95 13.01 -29.19 -11.53
N ASN A 96 12.70 -30.38 -10.98
CA ASN A 96 13.33 -31.63 -11.44
C ASN A 96 12.90 -32.01 -12.86
N ALA A 97 11.70 -31.68 -13.30
CA ALA A 97 11.17 -31.99 -14.60
C ALA A 97 11.64 -31.02 -15.69
N THR A 98 11.85 -29.75 -15.35
CA THR A 98 12.18 -28.69 -16.32
C THR A 98 13.65 -28.27 -16.28
N ASP A 99 14.38 -28.59 -15.22
CA ASP A 99 15.74 -28.11 -14.88
C ASP A 99 15.83 -26.58 -14.80
N VAL A 100 14.70 -25.91 -14.57
CA VAL A 100 14.58 -24.45 -14.44
C VAL A 100 14.06 -24.10 -13.04
N ARG A 101 14.52 -23.00 -12.49
CA ARG A 101 14.05 -22.46 -11.20
C ARG A 101 12.56 -22.15 -11.27
N VAL A 102 11.81 -22.58 -10.25
CA VAL A 102 10.37 -22.34 -10.14
C VAL A 102 10.06 -21.49 -8.90
N VAL A 103 9.33 -20.42 -9.11
CA VAL A 103 8.76 -19.60 -8.04
C VAL A 103 7.25 -19.49 -8.21
N ASP A 104 6.56 -19.13 -7.16
CA ASP A 104 5.13 -18.86 -7.21
C ASP A 104 4.83 -17.38 -7.01
N ARG A 105 3.58 -16.99 -7.25
CA ARG A 105 3.09 -15.60 -7.09
C ARG A 105 3.45 -15.01 -5.74
N THR A 106 3.38 -15.79 -4.68
CA THR A 106 3.67 -15.33 -3.32
C THR A 106 5.15 -14.97 -3.16
N MET A 107 6.04 -15.82 -3.63
CA MET A 107 7.48 -15.55 -3.57
C MET A 107 7.87 -14.35 -4.42
N LEU A 108 7.28 -14.22 -5.63
CA LEU A 108 7.48 -13.05 -6.48
C LEU A 108 7.10 -11.74 -5.77
N ILE A 109 5.92 -11.69 -5.14
CA ILE A 109 5.48 -10.50 -4.39
C ILE A 109 6.42 -10.20 -3.22
N LEU A 110 6.87 -11.22 -2.49
CA LEU A 110 7.85 -11.06 -1.42
C LEU A 110 9.20 -10.52 -1.91
N ASP A 111 9.65 -10.94 -3.09
CA ASP A 111 10.90 -10.47 -3.68
C ASP A 111 10.77 -9.01 -4.15
N ILE A 112 9.63 -8.61 -4.73
CA ILE A 112 9.33 -7.21 -5.05
C ILE A 112 9.37 -6.37 -3.77
N PHE A 113 8.74 -6.85 -2.70
CA PHE A 113 8.75 -6.14 -1.42
C PHE A 113 10.15 -6.03 -0.82
N ALA A 114 10.99 -7.06 -0.93
CA ALA A 114 12.37 -7.02 -0.47
C ALA A 114 13.20 -5.95 -1.19
N GLN A 115 12.97 -5.78 -2.48
CA GLN A 115 13.63 -4.74 -3.29
C GLN A 115 13.13 -3.32 -2.93
N ARG A 116 11.86 -3.17 -2.56
CA ARG A 116 11.21 -1.88 -2.29
C ARG A 116 11.32 -1.41 -0.84
N ALA A 117 11.57 -2.30 0.10
CA ALA A 117 11.70 -1.97 1.52
C ALA A 117 12.90 -1.05 1.77
N GLN A 118 12.65 0.21 2.12
CA GLN A 118 13.68 1.19 2.44
C GLN A 118 13.81 1.38 3.95
N SER A 119 12.69 1.44 4.67
CA SER A 119 12.69 1.62 6.11
C SER A 119 13.21 0.38 6.84
N ARG A 120 13.75 0.60 8.04
CA ARG A 120 14.16 -0.51 8.92
C ARG A 120 12.97 -1.43 9.25
N ALA A 121 11.79 -0.86 9.45
CA ALA A 121 10.58 -1.62 9.77
C ALA A 121 10.15 -2.48 8.58
N GLY A 122 10.08 -1.91 7.36
CA GLY A 122 9.76 -2.62 6.14
C GLY A 122 10.72 -3.78 5.88
N LYS A 123 12.04 -3.56 6.00
CA LYS A 123 13.06 -4.60 5.84
C LYS A 123 12.88 -5.77 6.80
N VAL A 124 12.69 -5.48 8.09
CA VAL A 124 12.46 -6.50 9.13
C VAL A 124 11.18 -7.28 8.86
N GLN A 125 10.13 -6.60 8.42
CA GLN A 125 8.82 -7.19 8.12
C GLN A 125 8.87 -8.11 6.91
N VAL A 126 9.50 -7.67 5.82
CA VAL A 126 9.68 -8.48 4.61
C VAL A 126 10.57 -9.69 4.90
N GLU A 127 11.70 -9.52 5.59
CA GLU A 127 12.58 -10.64 5.96
C GLU A 127 11.82 -11.69 6.80
N ALA A 128 11.02 -11.24 7.77
CA ALA A 128 10.21 -12.15 8.59
C ALA A 128 9.17 -12.91 7.74
N ALA A 129 8.52 -12.25 6.76
CA ALA A 129 7.56 -12.86 5.86
C ALA A 129 8.24 -13.88 4.92
N GLN A 130 9.37 -13.53 4.30
CA GLN A 130 10.14 -14.43 3.45
C GLN A 130 10.60 -15.69 4.22
N LEU A 131 11.14 -15.52 5.42
CA LEU A 131 11.59 -16.65 6.22
C LEU A 131 10.43 -17.56 6.66
N LYS A 132 9.28 -16.98 7.04
CA LYS A 132 8.07 -17.77 7.35
C LYS A 132 7.60 -18.58 6.14
N TYR A 133 7.63 -17.98 4.96
CA TYR A 133 7.23 -18.62 3.71
C TYR A 133 8.20 -19.72 3.29
N LEU A 134 9.51 -19.51 3.44
CA LEU A 134 10.56 -20.47 3.09
C LEU A 134 10.66 -21.63 4.08
N LEU A 135 10.38 -21.41 5.38
CA LEU A 135 10.57 -22.43 6.41
C LEU A 135 9.90 -23.79 6.11
N PRO A 136 8.62 -23.88 5.68
CA PRO A 136 8.00 -25.15 5.30
C PRO A 136 8.56 -25.71 3.96
N ARG A 137 9.15 -24.85 3.12
CA ARG A 137 9.69 -25.18 1.79
C ARG A 137 11.14 -25.67 1.82
N LEU A 138 11.79 -25.64 2.99
CA LEU A 138 13.12 -26.22 3.18
C LEU A 138 13.06 -27.73 3.01
N THR A 139 13.50 -28.21 1.87
CA THR A 139 13.68 -29.63 1.55
C THR A 139 15.18 -29.92 1.46
N GLY A 140 15.62 -31.13 1.81
CA GLY A 140 17.01 -31.54 2.07
C GLY A 140 18.10 -31.32 0.98
N LYS A 141 17.86 -30.48 -0.03
CA LYS A 141 18.91 -30.05 -0.97
C LYS A 141 19.52 -28.73 -0.48
N GLY A 142 20.67 -28.83 0.21
CA GLY A 142 21.39 -27.73 0.87
C GLY A 142 22.03 -26.66 -0.03
N THR A 143 21.54 -26.45 -1.26
CA THR A 143 22.10 -25.48 -2.22
C THR A 143 21.40 -24.11 -2.20
N ALA A 144 20.15 -24.02 -1.74
CA ALA A 144 19.40 -22.77 -1.78
C ALA A 144 19.79 -21.75 -0.67
N LEU A 145 20.37 -22.21 0.44
CA LEU A 145 20.72 -21.35 1.58
C LEU A 145 22.17 -20.85 1.59
N SER A 146 23.04 -21.32 0.69
CA SER A 146 24.43 -20.88 0.64
C SER A 146 24.62 -19.41 0.16
N ARG A 147 23.56 -18.76 -0.33
CA ARG A 147 23.58 -17.33 -0.73
C ARG A 147 23.20 -16.37 0.39
N LEU A 148 22.71 -16.85 1.54
CA LEU A 148 22.31 -16.02 2.71
C LEU A 148 23.34 -16.06 3.85
N GLY A 149 24.62 -15.85 3.57
CA GLY A 149 25.65 -15.55 4.57
C GLY A 149 26.22 -16.77 5.32
N GLY A 150 27.45 -17.10 5.03
CA GLY A 150 28.21 -18.13 5.69
C GLY A 150 28.45 -17.89 7.18
N GLY A 151 28.13 -18.86 8.01
CA GLY A 151 28.53 -18.98 9.39
C GLY A 151 28.69 -20.44 9.77
N ILE A 152 29.88 -20.82 10.20
CA ILE A 152 30.23 -22.17 10.66
C ILE A 152 29.67 -22.37 12.07
N GLY A 153 28.64 -23.21 12.22
CA GLY A 153 28.08 -23.60 13.52
C GLY A 153 28.39 -25.08 13.83
N THR A 154 28.87 -25.34 15.02
CA THR A 154 29.15 -26.67 15.57
C THR A 154 27.92 -27.58 15.57
N ARG A 155 28.02 -28.71 14.88
CA ARG A 155 27.00 -29.79 14.82
C ARG A 155 27.02 -30.61 16.09
N GLY A 156 25.88 -30.79 16.76
CA GLY A 156 25.70 -31.85 17.74
C GLY A 156 25.60 -33.22 17.08
N PRO A 157 26.01 -34.33 17.76
CA PRO A 157 25.89 -35.68 17.21
C PRO A 157 24.41 -36.01 16.98
N GLY A 158 24.03 -36.25 15.73
CA GLY A 158 22.70 -36.71 15.34
C GLY A 158 21.78 -35.68 14.62
N GLU A 159 22.11 -34.38 14.57
CA GLU A 159 21.31 -33.40 13.79
C GLU A 159 21.66 -33.40 12.31
N THR A 160 20.64 -33.47 11.46
CA THR A 160 20.80 -33.26 10.02
C THR A 160 21.05 -31.77 9.72
N LYS A 161 21.78 -31.45 8.65
CA LYS A 161 22.00 -30.08 8.20
C LYS A 161 20.67 -29.31 8.07
N LEU A 162 19.63 -29.99 7.58
CA LEU A 162 18.29 -29.45 7.41
C LEU A 162 17.64 -29.02 8.75
N GLU A 163 17.78 -29.83 9.80
CA GLU A 163 17.21 -29.48 11.12
C GLU A 163 17.93 -28.30 11.74
N THR A 164 19.25 -28.23 11.58
CA THR A 164 20.04 -27.09 12.02
C THR A 164 19.60 -25.82 11.29
N ASP A 165 19.44 -25.87 9.97
CA ASP A 165 18.99 -24.74 9.16
C ASP A 165 17.58 -24.29 9.56
N ARG A 166 16.64 -25.23 9.74
CA ARG A 166 15.28 -24.93 10.24
C ARG A 166 15.29 -24.28 11.63
N ARG A 167 16.16 -24.73 12.52
CA ARG A 167 16.30 -24.15 13.86
C ARG A 167 16.86 -22.73 13.78
N HIS A 168 17.84 -22.47 12.93
CA HIS A 168 18.38 -21.13 12.71
C HIS A 168 17.32 -20.17 12.19
N ILE A 169 16.54 -20.60 11.18
CA ILE A 169 15.46 -19.78 10.61
C ILE A 169 14.37 -19.50 11.64
N ARG A 170 13.95 -20.49 12.45
CA ARG A 170 12.97 -20.27 13.51
C ARG A 170 13.45 -19.22 14.53
N ARG A 171 14.71 -19.31 14.97
CA ARG A 171 15.31 -18.33 15.88
C ARG A 171 15.37 -16.94 15.24
N ARG A 172 15.69 -16.87 13.96
CA ARG A 172 15.70 -15.58 13.23
C ARG A 172 14.31 -14.97 13.14
N ILE A 173 13.28 -15.77 12.79
CA ILE A 173 11.89 -15.33 12.77
C ILE A 173 11.48 -14.77 14.14
N GLU A 174 11.82 -15.45 15.24
CA GLU A 174 11.47 -14.99 16.58
C GLU A 174 12.16 -13.67 16.94
N ALA A 175 13.43 -13.53 16.62
CA ALA A 175 14.17 -12.28 16.82
C ALA A 175 13.58 -11.11 16.01
N LEU A 176 13.13 -11.37 14.78
CA LEU A 176 12.47 -10.37 13.94
C LEU A 176 11.10 -9.99 14.48
N ARG A 177 10.31 -10.94 15.01
CA ARG A 177 9.03 -10.68 15.67
C ARG A 177 9.18 -9.76 16.88
N GLU A 178 10.18 -10.01 17.72
CA GLU A 178 10.48 -9.14 18.87
C GLU A 178 10.86 -7.72 18.43
N GLN A 179 11.61 -7.59 17.34
CA GLN A 179 11.94 -6.28 16.78
C GLN A 179 10.68 -5.55 16.28
N LEU A 180 9.80 -6.24 15.53
CA LEU A 180 8.54 -5.68 15.03
C LEU A 180 7.66 -5.20 16.20
N LYS A 181 7.49 -6.00 17.24
CA LYS A 181 6.70 -5.64 18.42
C LYS A 181 7.20 -4.36 19.09
N LYS A 182 8.53 -4.19 19.22
CA LYS A 182 9.11 -2.95 19.78
C LYS A 182 8.83 -1.73 18.89
N MET A 183 8.87 -1.90 17.55
CA MET A 183 8.58 -0.82 16.61
C MET A 183 7.10 -0.44 16.61
N GLU A 184 6.21 -1.40 16.85
CA GLU A 184 4.75 -1.21 16.93
C GLU A 184 4.37 -0.35 18.14
N VAL A 185 4.96 -0.58 19.30
CA VAL A 185 4.79 0.27 20.48
C VAL A 185 5.12 1.74 20.17
N GLY A 186 6.25 2.01 19.52
CA GLY A 186 6.65 3.36 19.15
C GLY A 186 5.68 4.02 18.14
N ARG A 187 5.09 3.24 17.23
CA ARG A 187 4.06 3.73 16.29
C ARG A 187 2.78 4.13 17.02
N HIS A 188 2.29 3.29 17.93
CA HIS A 188 1.11 3.60 18.75
C HIS A 188 1.29 4.86 19.60
N GLU A 189 2.48 5.08 20.17
CA GLU A 189 2.77 6.31 20.91
C GLU A 189 2.72 7.56 20.02
N THR A 190 3.28 7.45 18.81
CA THR A 190 3.25 8.55 17.83
C THR A 190 1.82 8.86 17.39
N GLN A 191 1.00 7.84 17.16
CA GLN A 191 -0.40 7.98 16.81
C GLN A 191 -1.20 8.64 17.94
N ARG A 192 -1.06 8.18 19.18
CA ARG A 192 -1.72 8.81 20.36
C ARG A 192 -1.35 10.29 20.54
N ARG A 193 -0.11 10.68 20.18
CA ARG A 193 0.26 12.11 20.18
C ARG A 193 -0.48 12.88 19.11
N ARG A 194 -0.58 12.35 17.88
CA ARG A 194 -1.35 12.97 16.78
C ARG A 194 -2.82 13.15 17.14
N GLU A 195 -3.45 12.14 17.73
CA GLU A 195 -4.83 12.20 18.21
C GLU A 195 -5.01 13.30 19.27
N LYS A 196 -4.09 13.39 20.24
CA LYS A 196 -4.10 14.45 21.26
C LYS A 196 -3.89 15.85 20.66
N ASP A 197 -3.10 15.95 19.61
CA ASP A 197 -2.84 17.21 18.91
C ASP A 197 -3.97 17.59 17.96
N GLY A 198 -5.02 16.76 17.80
CA GLY A 198 -6.15 16.99 16.90
C GLY A 198 -5.76 16.93 15.42
N THR A 199 -4.65 16.27 15.08
CA THR A 199 -4.19 16.15 13.69
C THR A 199 -5.05 15.13 12.96
N VAL A 200 -5.85 15.59 11.99
CA VAL A 200 -6.65 14.71 11.12
C VAL A 200 -5.73 14.00 10.12
N THR A 201 -5.98 12.72 9.94
CA THR A 201 -5.22 11.84 9.04
C THR A 201 -6.08 11.39 7.86
N VAL A 202 -5.52 11.46 6.65
CA VAL A 202 -6.16 11.04 5.40
C VAL A 202 -5.28 9.97 4.74
N ALA A 203 -5.79 8.76 4.57
CA ALA A 203 -5.03 7.66 3.95
C ALA A 203 -5.37 7.51 2.47
N LEU A 204 -4.34 7.37 1.63
CA LEU A 204 -4.47 6.95 0.23
C LEU A 204 -4.42 5.42 0.18
N VAL A 205 -5.51 4.79 -0.19
CA VAL A 205 -5.62 3.34 -0.35
C VAL A 205 -6.09 3.07 -1.78
N GLY A 206 -5.79 1.91 -2.30
CA GLY A 206 -6.25 1.51 -3.62
C GLY A 206 -5.29 0.53 -4.28
N TYR A 207 -5.70 0.05 -5.43
CA TYR A 207 -4.97 -0.95 -6.18
C TYR A 207 -3.56 -0.45 -6.58
N THR A 208 -2.64 -1.38 -6.83
CA THR A 208 -1.32 -1.02 -7.37
C THR A 208 -1.49 -0.28 -8.69
N ASN A 209 -0.60 0.67 -8.95
CA ASN A 209 -0.62 1.51 -10.16
C ASN A 209 -1.90 2.37 -10.35
N ALA A 210 -2.74 2.54 -9.33
CA ALA A 210 -3.89 3.47 -9.39
C ALA A 210 -3.47 4.97 -9.35
N GLY A 211 -2.18 5.25 -9.17
CA GLY A 211 -1.63 6.62 -9.14
C GLY A 211 -1.60 7.28 -7.76
N LYS A 212 -1.62 6.49 -6.67
CA LYS A 212 -1.56 7.00 -5.27
C LYS A 212 -0.33 7.87 -5.01
N SER A 213 0.86 7.39 -5.35
CA SER A 213 2.11 8.12 -5.12
C SER A 213 2.23 9.36 -6.02
N THR A 214 1.68 9.31 -7.24
CA THR A 214 1.56 10.49 -8.12
C THR A 214 0.65 11.54 -7.50
N LEU A 215 -0.51 11.11 -6.96
CA LEU A 215 -1.45 11.99 -6.27
C LEU A 215 -0.81 12.58 -5.01
N MET A 216 -0.10 11.78 -4.22
CA MET A 216 0.65 12.24 -3.05
C MET A 216 1.64 13.34 -3.40
N ASN A 217 2.44 13.14 -4.46
CA ASN A 217 3.42 14.12 -4.93
C ASN A 217 2.75 15.42 -5.38
N LEU A 218 1.67 15.31 -6.14
CA LEU A 218 0.92 16.47 -6.61
C LEU A 218 0.37 17.30 -5.46
N LEU A 219 -0.24 16.66 -4.46
CA LEU A 219 -0.89 17.34 -3.34
C LEU A 219 0.11 17.93 -2.33
N THR A 220 1.30 17.34 -2.18
CA THR A 220 2.25 17.72 -1.12
C THR A 220 3.58 18.26 -1.62
N GLN A 221 3.79 18.32 -2.93
CA GLN A 221 5.07 18.68 -3.57
C GLN A 221 6.27 17.88 -3.04
N ALA A 222 6.04 16.62 -2.68
CA ALA A 222 6.94 15.85 -1.81
C ALA A 222 8.07 15.12 -2.55
N GLY A 223 8.09 15.07 -3.90
CA GLY A 223 9.14 14.39 -4.67
C GLY A 223 9.30 12.88 -4.33
N VAL A 224 8.22 12.22 -3.91
CA VAL A 224 8.22 10.77 -3.69
C VAL A 224 8.38 10.06 -5.03
N LEU A 225 9.19 9.00 -5.07
CA LEU A 225 9.41 8.23 -6.28
C LEU A 225 8.09 7.65 -6.80
N ALA A 226 7.55 8.24 -7.85
CA ALA A 226 6.38 7.74 -8.55
C ALA A 226 6.86 6.98 -9.79
N GLU A 227 6.93 5.64 -9.70
CA GLU A 227 7.25 4.77 -10.83
C GLU A 227 5.97 4.14 -11.35
N ASP A 228 5.89 3.92 -12.67
CA ASP A 228 4.83 3.14 -13.30
C ASP A 228 5.11 1.64 -13.15
N LYS A 229 5.20 1.20 -11.90
CA LYS A 229 5.47 -0.18 -11.50
C LYS A 229 4.56 -0.58 -10.35
N LEU A 230 4.18 -1.85 -10.33
CA LEU A 230 3.42 -2.41 -9.22
C LEU A 230 4.24 -2.34 -7.92
N PHE A 231 3.60 -2.02 -6.80
CA PHE A 231 4.22 -1.84 -5.48
C PHE A 231 5.35 -0.80 -5.45
N ALA A 232 5.18 0.33 -6.13
CA ALA A 232 6.15 1.43 -6.08
C ALA A 232 6.41 1.93 -4.65
N THR A 233 5.38 1.93 -3.79
CA THR A 233 5.47 2.30 -2.38
C THR A 233 5.20 1.08 -1.50
N LEU A 234 6.17 0.72 -0.63
CA LEU A 234 6.01 -0.28 0.41
C LEU A 234 5.98 0.35 1.80
N ASP A 235 6.84 1.32 2.05
CA ASP A 235 6.92 2.04 3.32
C ASP A 235 5.94 3.22 3.30
N PRO A 236 5.02 3.30 4.29
CA PRO A 236 4.08 4.42 4.35
C PRO A 236 4.82 5.74 4.50
N THR A 237 4.47 6.71 3.69
CA THR A 237 4.97 8.08 3.81
C THR A 237 3.84 9.01 4.26
N ALA A 238 4.13 9.88 5.24
CA ALA A 238 3.18 10.84 5.76
C ALA A 238 3.65 12.27 5.45
N ARG A 239 2.76 13.14 4.93
CA ARG A 239 3.03 14.53 4.57
C ARG A 239 1.87 15.43 4.98
N ALA A 240 2.21 16.66 5.34
CA ALA A 240 1.20 17.68 5.63
C ALA A 240 0.57 18.16 4.32
N LEU A 241 -0.77 18.26 4.31
CA LEU A 241 -1.57 18.80 3.22
C LEU A 241 -2.42 19.93 3.77
N LYS A 242 -2.33 21.12 3.16
CA LYS A 242 -3.16 22.26 3.51
C LYS A 242 -4.43 22.25 2.67
N LEU A 243 -5.59 22.23 3.31
CA LEU A 243 -6.90 22.29 2.67
C LEU A 243 -7.30 23.73 2.33
N PRO A 244 -8.27 23.95 1.43
CA PRO A 244 -8.73 25.28 1.02
C PRO A 244 -9.20 26.13 2.20
N GLY A 245 -9.92 25.55 3.18
CA GLY A 245 -10.37 26.20 4.41
C GLY A 245 -9.27 26.50 5.43
N GLY A 246 -7.98 26.26 5.07
CA GLY A 246 -6.82 26.59 5.90
C GLY A 246 -6.37 25.47 6.86
N LYS A 247 -7.18 24.44 7.10
CA LYS A 247 -6.82 23.30 7.94
C LYS A 247 -5.69 22.48 7.31
N THR A 248 -4.76 22.04 8.15
CA THR A 248 -3.70 21.13 7.74
C THR A 248 -4.04 19.71 8.19
N VAL A 249 -4.07 18.78 7.26
CA VAL A 249 -4.25 17.34 7.51
C VAL A 249 -2.97 16.58 7.18
N MET A 250 -2.82 15.38 7.74
CA MET A 250 -1.71 14.49 7.44
C MET A 250 -2.14 13.48 6.38
N LEU A 251 -1.62 13.62 5.17
CA LEU A 251 -1.83 12.67 4.08
C LEU A 251 -0.85 11.51 4.20
N ILE A 252 -1.34 10.28 4.12
CA ILE A 252 -0.56 9.04 4.29
C ILE A 252 -0.68 8.20 3.01
N ASP A 253 0.42 7.95 2.30
CA ASP A 253 0.46 6.97 1.21
C ASP A 253 0.63 5.56 1.78
N THR A 254 -0.10 4.60 1.25
CA THR A 254 -0.05 3.21 1.69
C THR A 254 0.41 2.27 0.58
N VAL A 255 0.70 1.03 0.95
CA VAL A 255 1.02 -0.04 0.00
C VAL A 255 -0.15 -0.24 -0.97
N GLY A 256 0.17 -0.40 -2.25
CA GLY A 256 -0.82 -0.79 -3.25
C GLY A 256 -1.35 -2.21 -3.02
N LEU A 257 -2.64 -2.41 -3.25
CA LEU A 257 -3.27 -3.71 -3.18
C LEU A 257 -3.20 -4.43 -4.52
N VAL A 258 -3.19 -5.76 -4.51
CA VAL A 258 -3.29 -6.63 -5.68
C VAL A 258 -4.34 -7.70 -5.42
N ARG A 259 -4.83 -8.31 -6.50
CA ARG A 259 -5.74 -9.47 -6.38
C ARG A 259 -5.06 -10.63 -5.69
N ARG A 260 -5.85 -11.41 -4.99
CA ARG A 260 -5.41 -12.67 -4.37
C ARG A 260 -4.13 -12.52 -3.57
N LEU A 261 -4.02 -11.39 -2.83
CA LEU A 261 -2.93 -11.23 -1.89
C LEU A 261 -3.03 -12.35 -0.84
N PRO A 262 -2.00 -13.23 -0.73
CA PRO A 262 -2.06 -14.34 0.22
C PRO A 262 -2.31 -13.86 1.65
N HIS A 263 -3.18 -14.56 2.39
CA HIS A 263 -3.57 -14.16 3.75
C HIS A 263 -2.37 -13.94 4.68
N HIS A 264 -1.33 -14.76 4.57
CA HIS A 264 -0.12 -14.59 5.38
C HIS A 264 0.68 -13.33 5.02
N LEU A 265 0.55 -12.82 3.77
CA LEU A 265 1.10 -11.51 3.40
C LEU A 265 0.24 -10.37 3.94
N VAL A 266 -1.08 -10.50 3.92
CA VAL A 266 -1.99 -9.54 4.56
C VAL A 266 -1.63 -9.41 6.05
N GLU A 267 -1.43 -10.53 6.76
CA GLU A 267 -0.98 -10.51 8.16
C GLU A 267 0.41 -9.89 8.32
N ALA A 268 1.35 -10.25 7.44
CA ALA A 268 2.70 -9.70 7.50
C ALA A 268 2.71 -8.18 7.30
N PHE A 269 1.87 -7.65 6.41
CA PHE A 269 1.78 -6.22 6.10
C PHE A 269 0.62 -5.51 6.82
N ARG A 270 -0.07 -6.20 7.71
CA ARG A 270 -1.16 -5.65 8.51
C ARG A 270 -0.78 -4.33 9.17
N SER A 271 0.40 -4.25 9.76
CA SER A 271 0.87 -3.02 10.42
C SER A 271 1.09 -1.83 9.49
N THR A 272 1.28 -2.06 8.19
CA THR A 272 1.38 -1.03 7.15
C THR A 272 -0.03 -0.62 6.71
N LEU A 273 -0.94 -1.59 6.57
CA LEU A 273 -2.34 -1.38 6.25
C LEU A 273 -3.13 -0.81 7.45
N GLU A 274 -2.73 -1.09 8.68
CA GLU A 274 -3.32 -0.51 9.90
C GLU A 274 -3.21 1.00 9.96
N GLN A 275 -2.25 1.62 9.27
CA GLN A 275 -2.21 3.08 9.15
C GLN A 275 -3.39 3.62 8.33
N ALA A 276 -3.88 2.86 7.34
CA ALA A 276 -5.14 3.17 6.66
C ALA A 276 -6.33 2.95 7.60
N ALA A 277 -6.32 1.86 8.38
CA ALA A 277 -7.38 1.52 9.32
C ALA A 277 -7.53 2.54 10.45
N THR A 278 -6.47 3.24 10.80
CA THR A 278 -6.47 4.27 11.85
C THR A 278 -6.65 5.69 11.32
N ALA A 279 -6.70 5.89 10.01
CA ALA A 279 -6.95 7.19 9.41
C ALA A 279 -8.39 7.66 9.65
N ASP A 280 -8.57 8.98 9.75
CA ASP A 280 -9.89 9.60 9.96
C ASP A 280 -10.70 9.60 8.66
N ILE A 281 -10.04 9.69 7.50
CA ILE A 281 -10.64 9.67 6.16
C ILE A 281 -9.81 8.74 5.27
N ILE A 282 -10.48 7.98 4.41
CA ILE A 282 -9.84 7.09 3.45
C ILE A 282 -10.18 7.55 2.03
N LEU A 283 -9.16 7.78 1.21
CA LEU A 283 -9.29 7.99 -0.23
C LEU A 283 -9.04 6.66 -0.96
N ASN A 284 -10.09 6.03 -1.46
CA ASN A 284 -9.99 4.81 -2.25
C ASN A 284 -9.71 5.17 -3.72
N VAL A 285 -8.43 5.20 -4.09
CA VAL A 285 -7.95 5.62 -5.41
C VAL A 285 -7.99 4.45 -6.39
N CYS A 286 -8.73 4.64 -7.47
CA CYS A 286 -8.90 3.65 -8.55
C CYS A 286 -8.49 4.24 -9.90
N ASP A 287 -7.90 3.42 -10.76
CA ASP A 287 -7.66 3.74 -12.17
C ASP A 287 -8.97 3.63 -12.94
N ALA A 288 -9.55 4.77 -13.31
CA ALA A 288 -10.83 4.83 -14.01
C ALA A 288 -10.75 4.35 -15.47
N SER A 289 -9.56 4.28 -16.06
CA SER A 289 -9.33 3.79 -17.41
C SER A 289 -9.28 2.26 -17.50
N SER A 290 -9.14 1.60 -16.35
CA SER A 290 -9.11 0.14 -16.29
C SER A 290 -10.50 -0.44 -16.53
N PRO A 291 -10.66 -1.44 -17.41
CA PRO A 291 -11.94 -2.14 -17.59
C PRO A 291 -12.40 -2.82 -16.28
N GLU A 292 -11.50 -3.05 -15.35
CA GLU A 292 -11.73 -3.70 -14.07
C GLU A 292 -11.83 -2.74 -12.88
N ALA A 293 -11.97 -1.43 -13.15
CA ALA A 293 -12.04 -0.40 -12.11
C ALA A 293 -13.04 -0.75 -10.99
N ARG A 294 -14.19 -1.35 -11.33
CA ARG A 294 -15.19 -1.82 -10.36
C ARG A 294 -14.64 -2.89 -9.44
N THR A 295 -14.04 -3.93 -10.01
CA THR A 295 -13.46 -5.04 -9.24
C THR A 295 -12.32 -4.57 -8.33
N HIS A 296 -11.48 -3.64 -8.79
CA HIS A 296 -10.41 -3.06 -7.99
C HIS A 296 -10.93 -2.30 -6.76
N LEU A 297 -12.04 -1.56 -6.92
CA LEU A 297 -12.70 -0.89 -5.81
C LEU A 297 -13.33 -1.88 -4.82
N ASP A 298 -13.99 -2.93 -5.32
CA ASP A 298 -14.64 -3.94 -4.50
C ASP A 298 -13.60 -4.71 -3.67
N VAL A 299 -12.50 -5.16 -4.27
CA VAL A 299 -11.37 -5.80 -3.57
C VAL A 299 -10.77 -4.88 -2.49
N THR A 300 -10.59 -3.59 -2.82
CA THR A 300 -10.08 -2.62 -1.84
C THR A 300 -11.04 -2.47 -0.66
N ASN A 301 -12.35 -2.37 -0.93
CA ASN A 301 -13.36 -2.24 0.11
C ASN A 301 -13.45 -3.49 1.00
N GLU A 302 -13.35 -4.70 0.44
CA GLU A 302 -13.31 -5.96 1.21
C GLU A 302 -12.11 -5.98 2.17
N ILE A 303 -10.93 -5.57 1.69
CA ILE A 303 -9.73 -5.49 2.54
C ILE A 303 -9.92 -4.45 3.64
N LEU A 304 -10.44 -3.26 3.33
CA LEU A 304 -10.74 -2.21 4.32
C LEU A 304 -11.74 -2.70 5.38
N GLN A 305 -12.78 -3.43 4.99
CA GLN A 305 -13.72 -4.05 5.92
C GLN A 305 -13.04 -5.07 6.83
N SER A 306 -12.17 -5.93 6.27
CA SER A 306 -11.41 -6.93 7.03
C SER A 306 -10.45 -6.31 8.05
N LEU A 307 -10.01 -5.08 7.81
CA LEU A 307 -9.15 -4.29 8.69
C LEU A 307 -9.95 -3.48 9.74
N GLY A 308 -11.29 -3.53 9.71
CA GLY A 308 -12.15 -2.81 10.65
C GLY A 308 -12.35 -1.32 10.32
N CYS A 309 -12.22 -0.94 9.05
CA CYS A 309 -12.41 0.45 8.60
C CYS A 309 -13.87 0.83 8.32
N GLY A 310 -14.84 -0.04 8.64
CA GLY A 310 -16.24 0.09 8.19
C GLY A 310 -16.97 1.37 8.61
N ASP A 311 -16.55 2.00 9.71
CA ASP A 311 -17.17 3.23 10.24
C ASP A 311 -16.47 4.53 9.77
N ARG A 312 -15.45 4.42 8.93
CA ARG A 312 -14.67 5.58 8.45
C ARG A 312 -15.24 6.11 7.14
N PRO A 313 -15.23 7.44 6.92
CA PRO A 313 -15.54 8.01 5.61
C PRO A 313 -14.58 7.48 4.56
N VAL A 314 -15.12 6.81 3.53
CA VAL A 314 -14.37 6.34 2.37
C VAL A 314 -14.81 7.14 1.16
N ILE A 315 -13.91 7.93 0.58
CA ILE A 315 -14.15 8.74 -0.61
C ILE A 315 -13.58 7.99 -1.81
N PRO A 316 -14.42 7.51 -2.75
CA PRO A 316 -13.94 6.92 -3.99
C PRO A 316 -13.31 8.00 -4.88
N VAL A 317 -12.08 7.77 -5.36
CA VAL A 317 -11.35 8.68 -6.24
C VAL A 317 -11.05 7.98 -7.55
N LEU A 318 -11.72 8.39 -8.62
CA LEU A 318 -11.54 7.89 -9.97
C LEU A 318 -10.41 8.66 -10.66
N ASN A 319 -9.20 8.14 -10.57
CA ASN A 319 -7.99 8.72 -11.14
C ASN A 319 -7.78 8.28 -12.60
N LYS A 320 -6.85 8.94 -13.29
CA LYS A 320 -6.56 8.75 -14.71
C LYS A 320 -7.79 9.02 -15.61
N TRP A 321 -8.64 9.94 -15.17
CA TRP A 321 -9.87 10.30 -15.89
C TRP A 321 -9.59 10.83 -17.30
N ASP A 322 -8.41 11.37 -17.53
CA ASP A 322 -7.90 11.84 -18.83
C ASP A 322 -7.70 10.72 -19.88
N LEU A 323 -7.66 9.46 -19.44
CA LEU A 323 -7.56 8.28 -20.30
C LEU A 323 -8.92 7.61 -20.56
N VAL A 324 -9.99 8.08 -19.93
CA VAL A 324 -11.36 7.56 -20.15
C VAL A 324 -11.89 8.08 -21.47
N GLY A 325 -12.07 7.19 -22.44
CA GLY A 325 -12.45 7.57 -23.81
C GLY A 325 -13.92 7.97 -23.97
N ASP A 326 -14.85 7.28 -23.30
CA ASP A 326 -16.28 7.52 -23.36
C ASP A 326 -16.85 7.66 -21.95
N ALA A 327 -17.36 8.86 -21.65
CA ALA A 327 -17.92 9.16 -20.33
C ALA A 327 -19.17 8.33 -19.99
N ASP A 328 -19.93 7.86 -21.00
CA ASP A 328 -21.14 7.07 -20.80
C ASP A 328 -20.83 5.61 -20.44
N SER A 329 -19.67 5.09 -20.87
CA SER A 329 -19.19 3.76 -20.51
C SER A 329 -18.34 3.75 -19.23
N ALA A 330 -18.02 4.92 -18.70
CA ALA A 330 -17.19 5.05 -17.50
C ALA A 330 -17.92 4.60 -16.24
N LEU A 331 -17.13 4.19 -15.24
CA LEU A 331 -17.65 3.80 -13.94
C LEU A 331 -18.36 4.97 -13.26
N HIS A 332 -19.68 4.84 -13.08
CA HIS A 332 -20.49 5.80 -12.33
C HIS A 332 -20.65 5.32 -10.87
N LEU A 333 -20.11 6.09 -9.94
CA LEU A 333 -20.25 5.85 -8.50
C LEU A 333 -20.74 7.13 -7.82
N THR A 334 -21.76 6.99 -7.00
CA THR A 334 -22.29 8.10 -6.19
C THR A 334 -21.21 8.57 -5.22
N GLY A 335 -20.97 9.89 -5.15
CA GLY A 335 -19.95 10.46 -4.25
C GLY A 335 -18.50 10.29 -4.71
N ALA A 336 -18.25 9.71 -5.88
CA ALA A 336 -16.90 9.58 -6.41
C ALA A 336 -16.37 10.90 -6.97
N VAL A 337 -15.11 11.20 -6.69
CA VAL A 337 -14.39 12.35 -7.24
C VAL A 337 -13.56 11.91 -8.44
N ARG A 338 -13.75 12.58 -9.58
CA ARG A 338 -13.02 12.31 -10.83
C ARG A 338 -11.80 13.20 -10.92
N ILE A 339 -10.62 12.61 -11.12
CA ILE A 339 -9.36 13.36 -11.18
C ILE A 339 -8.43 12.82 -12.27
N SER A 340 -7.52 13.66 -12.71
CA SER A 340 -6.27 13.24 -13.33
C SER A 340 -5.09 13.80 -12.51
N ALA A 341 -4.45 12.93 -11.74
CA ALA A 341 -3.29 13.33 -10.95
C ALA A 341 -2.11 13.74 -11.86
N LEU A 342 -2.01 13.19 -13.07
CA LEU A 342 -0.97 13.51 -14.03
C LEU A 342 -1.19 14.91 -14.64
N LYS A 343 -2.44 15.25 -14.99
CA LYS A 343 -2.81 16.53 -15.61
C LYS A 343 -3.22 17.61 -14.62
N ASN A 344 -3.23 17.30 -13.31
CA ASN A 344 -3.68 18.21 -12.25
C ASN A 344 -5.15 18.66 -12.43
N GLU A 345 -6.01 17.75 -12.87
CA GLU A 345 -7.44 18.01 -13.10
C GLU A 345 -8.28 17.43 -11.96
N GLY A 346 -9.39 18.09 -11.58
CA GLY A 346 -10.31 17.65 -10.53
C GLY A 346 -9.80 17.78 -9.09
N ILE A 347 -8.60 18.32 -8.89
CA ILE A 347 -7.97 18.44 -7.56
C ILE A 347 -8.74 19.36 -6.61
N PRO A 348 -9.27 20.52 -7.02
CA PRO A 348 -10.09 21.35 -6.13
C PRO A 348 -11.31 20.59 -5.56
N ALA A 349 -11.98 19.79 -6.40
CA ALA A 349 -13.12 18.98 -5.96
C ALA A 349 -12.71 17.89 -4.96
N LEU A 350 -11.52 17.29 -5.14
CA LEU A 350 -10.98 16.31 -4.20
C LEU A 350 -10.67 16.96 -2.84
N LEU A 351 -10.02 18.12 -2.84
CA LEU A 351 -9.71 18.85 -1.62
C LEU A 351 -10.99 19.26 -0.86
N GLN A 352 -12.02 19.69 -1.59
CA GLN A 352 -13.33 20.01 -1.03
C GLN A 352 -14.00 18.78 -0.43
N ALA A 353 -13.96 17.64 -1.14
CA ALA A 353 -14.52 16.38 -0.63
C ALA A 353 -13.83 15.91 0.66
N ILE A 354 -12.50 16.13 0.79
CA ILE A 354 -11.79 15.85 2.04
C ILE A 354 -12.28 16.79 3.15
N GLU A 355 -12.43 18.08 2.86
CA GLU A 355 -12.88 19.08 3.83
C GLU A 355 -14.29 18.81 4.32
N ASP A 356 -15.20 18.42 3.43
CA ASP A 356 -16.59 18.10 3.75
C ASP A 356 -16.75 16.86 4.66
N ASN A 357 -15.76 15.96 4.63
CA ASN A 357 -15.73 14.74 5.43
C ASN A 357 -14.84 14.83 6.68
N LEU A 358 -14.36 16.02 7.04
CA LEU A 358 -13.60 16.19 8.28
C LEU A 358 -14.44 15.78 9.50
N PRO A 359 -13.86 15.04 10.47
CA PRO A 359 -14.57 14.57 11.67
C PRO A 359 -15.07 15.72 12.55
N VAL A 360 -14.41 16.85 12.48
CA VAL A 360 -14.81 18.08 13.15
C VAL A 360 -14.79 19.20 12.12
N LYS A 361 -15.97 19.75 11.80
CA LYS A 361 -16.08 20.90 10.92
C LYS A 361 -15.71 22.16 11.73
N PRO A 362 -14.78 22.97 11.25
CA PRO A 362 -14.50 24.25 11.88
C PRO A 362 -15.71 25.19 11.71
N VAL A 363 -15.99 25.99 12.73
CA VAL A 363 -17.10 26.94 12.77
C VAL A 363 -16.56 28.33 12.52
N ASP A 364 -17.22 29.10 11.63
CA ASP A 364 -16.90 30.49 11.40
C ASP A 364 -17.49 31.33 12.56
N VAL A 365 -16.65 32.10 13.21
CA VAL A 365 -17.01 32.92 14.33
C VAL A 365 -16.44 34.35 14.24
N THR A 366 -17.17 35.30 14.71
CA THR A 366 -16.70 36.68 14.92
C THR A 366 -16.52 36.92 16.42
N ALA A 367 -15.33 37.34 16.82
CA ALA A 367 -15.03 37.62 18.23
C ALA A 367 -14.33 38.96 18.39
N LEU A 368 -14.69 39.68 19.48
CA LEU A 368 -14.07 40.94 19.86
C LEU A 368 -13.11 40.71 21.04
N LEU A 369 -11.82 40.72 20.77
CA LEU A 369 -10.77 40.48 21.76
C LEU A 369 -10.39 41.81 22.43
N PRO A 370 -10.46 41.94 23.78
CA PRO A 370 -9.90 43.09 24.46
C PRO A 370 -8.40 43.24 24.15
N PHE A 371 -7.88 44.49 24.14
CA PHE A 371 -6.46 44.77 23.84
C PHE A 371 -5.48 43.95 24.70
N ALA A 372 -5.82 43.64 25.95
CA ALA A 372 -5.02 42.79 26.83
C ALA A 372 -4.98 41.33 26.42
N LYS A 373 -5.81 40.89 25.47
CA LYS A 373 -5.94 39.48 25.02
C LYS A 373 -5.61 39.27 23.53
N THR A 374 -5.03 40.26 22.87
CA THR A 374 -4.62 40.17 21.44
C THR A 374 -3.64 39.03 21.16
N GLY A 375 -2.95 38.49 22.18
CA GLY A 375 -2.13 37.27 22.06
C GLY A 375 -2.92 36.05 21.58
N ILE A 376 -4.27 36.02 21.78
CA ILE A 376 -5.13 34.95 21.26
C ILE A 376 -5.15 34.98 19.71
N ALA A 377 -5.23 36.18 19.10
CA ALA A 377 -5.17 36.31 17.64
C ALA A 377 -3.86 35.77 17.05
N ALA A 378 -2.73 35.97 17.74
CA ALA A 378 -1.46 35.40 17.33
C ALA A 378 -1.44 33.85 17.39
N GLN A 379 -2.11 33.27 18.39
CA GLN A 379 -2.28 31.81 18.50
C GLN A 379 -3.18 31.29 17.37
N LEU A 380 -4.30 31.93 17.08
CA LEU A 380 -5.21 31.59 15.99
C LEU A 380 -4.53 31.72 14.63
N ARG A 381 -3.70 32.75 14.43
CA ARG A 381 -2.90 32.94 13.21
C ARG A 381 -1.89 31.78 13.02
N LYS A 382 -1.22 31.38 14.11
CA LYS A 382 -0.29 30.24 14.11
C LYS A 382 -0.99 28.92 13.83
N ALA A 383 -2.22 28.76 14.30
CA ALA A 383 -3.07 27.60 14.03
C ALA A 383 -3.70 27.61 12.61
N GLY A 384 -3.60 28.73 11.87
CA GLY A 384 -4.24 28.89 10.57
C GLY A 384 -5.76 29.13 10.65
N ALA A 385 -6.27 29.41 11.85
CA ALA A 385 -7.70 29.60 12.13
C ALA A 385 -8.17 31.08 11.95
N LEU A 386 -7.25 32.03 11.86
CA LEU A 386 -7.58 33.45 11.69
C LEU A 386 -7.83 33.80 10.23
N VAL A 387 -9.02 34.28 9.88
CA VAL A 387 -9.40 34.69 8.51
C VAL A 387 -9.10 36.19 8.31
N SER A 388 -9.54 37.04 9.22
CA SER A 388 -9.27 38.48 9.18
C SER A 388 -9.23 39.09 10.58
N GLU A 389 -8.60 40.24 10.69
CA GLU A 389 -8.54 41.03 11.94
C GLU A 389 -8.60 42.52 11.65
N GLU A 390 -9.31 43.26 12.52
CA GLU A 390 -9.47 44.70 12.44
C GLU A 390 -9.39 45.30 13.83
N TYR A 391 -8.65 46.41 14.00
CA TYR A 391 -8.60 47.15 15.23
C TYR A 391 -9.80 48.12 15.30
N VAL A 392 -10.63 47.93 16.29
CA VAL A 392 -11.78 48.82 16.62
C VAL A 392 -11.57 49.48 17.97
N PRO A 393 -12.31 50.59 18.29
CA PRO A 393 -12.10 51.28 19.56
C PRO A 393 -12.24 50.40 20.81
N GLU A 394 -13.06 49.36 20.74
CA GLU A 394 -13.38 48.46 21.85
C GLU A 394 -12.36 47.29 21.97
N GLY A 395 -11.50 47.08 20.96
CA GLY A 395 -10.54 45.96 20.96
C GLY A 395 -10.08 45.53 19.57
N LEU A 396 -9.76 44.26 19.43
CA LEU A 396 -9.39 43.59 18.16
C LEU A 396 -10.56 42.69 17.71
N LEU A 397 -11.28 43.10 16.68
CA LEU A 397 -12.31 42.31 16.03
C LEU A 397 -11.64 41.29 15.15
N ILE A 398 -11.95 39.99 15.33
CA ILE A 398 -11.41 38.91 14.56
C ILE A 398 -12.53 38.12 13.91
N HIS A 399 -12.31 37.70 12.65
CA HIS A 399 -13.08 36.66 12.01
C HIS A 399 -12.19 35.42 11.96
N ALA A 400 -12.66 34.32 12.50
CA ALA A 400 -11.87 33.10 12.62
C ALA A 400 -12.71 31.85 12.30
N ARG A 401 -12.09 30.88 11.67
CA ARG A 401 -12.64 29.55 11.43
C ARG A 401 -12.01 28.60 12.44
N VAL A 402 -12.72 28.26 13.49
CA VAL A 402 -12.19 27.62 14.69
C VAL A 402 -12.75 26.24 14.92
N GLU A 403 -11.89 25.36 15.43
CA GLU A 403 -12.25 24.05 15.95
C GLU A 403 -12.57 24.14 17.47
N PRO A 404 -13.07 23.04 18.09
CA PRO A 404 -13.42 23.05 19.52
C PRO A 404 -12.30 23.54 20.45
N ARG A 405 -11.05 23.29 20.09
CA ARG A 405 -9.87 23.71 20.87
C ARG A 405 -9.69 25.22 20.83
N GLU A 406 -9.72 25.79 19.63
CA GLU A 406 -9.62 27.25 19.43
C GLU A 406 -10.88 27.94 19.92
N MET A 407 -12.05 27.32 19.73
CA MET A 407 -13.33 27.78 20.23
C MET A 407 -13.29 28.01 21.75
N ALA A 408 -12.66 27.11 22.52
CA ALA A 408 -12.52 27.24 23.95
C ALA A 408 -11.74 28.51 24.37
N LEU A 409 -10.80 28.98 23.54
CA LEU A 409 -10.00 30.20 23.81
C LEU A 409 -10.77 31.48 23.55
N ILE A 410 -11.68 31.48 22.57
CA ILE A 410 -12.39 32.70 22.12
C ILE A 410 -13.85 32.76 22.57
N LYS A 411 -14.41 31.66 23.08
CA LYS A 411 -15.81 31.56 23.51
C LYS A 411 -16.32 32.74 24.34
N PRO A 412 -15.53 33.31 25.29
CA PRO A 412 -15.97 34.47 26.09
C PRO A 412 -16.07 35.77 25.29
N TYR A 413 -15.52 35.83 24.08
CA TYR A 413 -15.35 37.03 23.27
C TYR A 413 -16.17 36.99 21.97
N ILE A 414 -16.97 35.95 21.74
CA ILE A 414 -17.80 35.79 20.54
C ILE A 414 -18.89 36.84 20.52
N VAL A 415 -18.99 37.57 19.39
CA VAL A 415 -20.02 38.62 19.16
C VAL A 415 -21.12 38.08 18.24
N GLU A 416 -20.78 37.27 17.24
CA GLU A 416 -21.71 36.61 16.32
C GLU A 416 -21.27 35.17 16.05
N ASN A 417 -22.24 34.25 16.04
CA ASN A 417 -22.03 32.86 15.65
C ASN A 417 -22.86 32.62 14.38
N ASN A 418 -22.21 32.44 13.23
CA ASN A 418 -22.88 32.17 11.95
C ASN A 418 -23.43 30.72 11.83
N SER A 419 -23.64 30.04 12.96
CA SER A 419 -24.09 28.62 12.96
C SER A 419 -25.61 28.43 12.91
N GLU A 420 -26.43 29.49 12.69
CA GLU A 420 -27.91 29.38 12.68
C GLU A 420 -28.60 29.58 11.31
N SER A 421 -27.92 29.45 10.18
CA SER A 421 -28.59 29.66 8.88
C SER A 421 -28.50 28.47 7.91
N GLU A 422 -28.66 27.23 8.40
CA GLU A 422 -28.98 26.07 7.51
C GLU A 422 -29.90 25.07 8.21
N ASN A 423 -31.09 25.51 8.63
CA ASN A 423 -32.26 24.68 8.88
C ASN A 423 -33.54 25.49 8.66
N VAL A 424 -33.90 25.64 7.38
CA VAL A 424 -35.30 25.83 6.93
C VAL A 424 -35.48 25.06 5.63
#